data_b2d25b7e85471c8ed80b8f76e57f29d1
#
_entry.id   b2d25b7e85471c8ed80b8f76e57f29d1
#
_cell.length_a   1.000
_cell.length_b   1.000
_cell.length_c   1.000
_cell.angle_alpha   90.00
_cell.angle_beta   90.00
_cell.angle_gamma   90.00
#
_symmetry.space_group_name_H-M   'P 1'
#
loop_
_entity.id
_entity.type
_entity.pdbx_description
1 polymer ?
#
loop_
_entity_poly.entity_id
_entity_poly.type
_entity_poly.pdbx_seq_one_letter_code
_entity_poly.pdbx_strand_id
1 'polypeptide(L)'
;MDKINGMSLDLEKQNIDKIKELFPEAVEEGKINFDMLKEMLGDEIDESKEKYQFTWNGKSKTIKLAQTPSSATLRPCKEKSKNWDTTENLYIEGDNLEVLKQLQKTYYGKIKMIYIDPPYNTGNDFVYKDDYKNSLKNYKEQTNQTASSNPESSGRFHTDWLNMMYPRLILAKNLLRDDGVIFVSIDDNECDNLKKIMKTNWIKYIFIIFIVILLGLAIFKIKKDESNKEQESKQSSSNQEEVIKEI
;
A
#
# COMPACT_ATOMS: atom_id res chain seq x y z
N MET A 1 -11.62 33.56 14.95
CA MET A 1 -10.63 32.53 14.59
C MET A 1 -11.26 31.18 14.91
N ASP A 2 -11.66 30.46 13.89
CA ASP A 2 -12.18 29.12 14.08
C ASP A 2 -11.06 28.22 14.64
N LYS A 3 -11.37 27.50 15.73
CA LYS A 3 -10.43 26.57 16.33
C LYS A 3 -10.07 25.51 15.29
N ILE A 4 -8.80 25.44 14.88
CA ILE A 4 -8.29 24.42 14.01
C ILE A 4 -8.54 23.07 14.71
N ASN A 5 -9.39 22.24 14.11
CA ASN A 5 -9.59 20.88 14.58
C ASN A 5 -8.27 20.11 14.43
N GLY A 6 -7.65 19.74 15.56
CA GLY A 6 -6.37 19.02 15.60
C GLY A 6 -6.41 17.58 15.06
N MET A 7 -7.57 17.11 14.60
CA MET A 7 -7.75 15.77 14.02
C MET A 7 -7.22 15.70 12.58
N SER A 8 -6.84 14.52 12.12
CA SER A 8 -6.58 14.25 10.70
C SER A 8 -7.85 14.41 9.85
N LEU A 9 -7.73 14.33 8.52
CA LEU A 9 -8.89 14.42 7.61
C LEU A 9 -9.89 13.31 7.91
N ASP A 10 -11.17 13.67 8.06
CA ASP A 10 -12.28 12.74 8.16
C ASP A 10 -12.76 12.37 6.75
N LEU A 11 -12.26 11.25 6.24
CA LEU A 11 -12.56 10.80 4.88
C LEU A 11 -14.03 10.34 4.73
N GLU A 12 -14.63 9.78 5.79
CA GLU A 12 -16.05 9.39 5.77
C GLU A 12 -16.93 10.62 5.60
N LYS A 13 -16.72 11.63 6.43
CA LYS A 13 -17.44 12.90 6.34
C LYS A 13 -17.24 13.57 4.99
N GLN A 14 -15.99 13.61 4.50
CA GLN A 14 -15.70 14.22 3.19
C GLN A 14 -16.44 13.52 2.05
N ASN A 15 -16.53 12.18 2.07
CA ASN A 15 -17.27 11.44 1.05
C ASN A 15 -18.77 11.69 1.13
N ILE A 16 -19.34 11.73 2.34
CA ILE A 16 -20.73 12.06 2.58
C ILE A 16 -21.05 13.47 2.07
N ASP A 17 -20.21 14.45 2.39
CA ASP A 17 -20.42 15.84 1.97
C ASP A 17 -20.37 15.96 0.45
N LYS A 18 -19.46 15.27 -0.24
CA LYS A 18 -19.42 15.23 -1.71
C LYS A 18 -20.67 14.61 -2.33
N ILE A 19 -21.20 13.53 -1.76
CA ILE A 19 -22.45 12.92 -2.26
C ILE A 19 -23.61 13.91 -2.08
N LYS A 20 -23.70 14.59 -0.94
CA LYS A 20 -24.73 15.60 -0.68
C LYS A 20 -24.63 16.80 -1.60
N GLU A 21 -23.42 17.20 -1.98
CA GLU A 21 -23.17 18.28 -2.93
C GLU A 21 -23.59 17.89 -4.36
N LEU A 22 -23.29 16.67 -4.79
CA LEU A 22 -23.59 16.17 -6.13
C LEU A 22 -25.07 15.81 -6.30
N PHE A 23 -25.73 15.33 -5.24
CA PHE A 23 -27.12 14.85 -5.24
C PHE A 23 -27.91 15.45 -4.07
N PRO A 24 -28.15 16.77 -4.06
CA PRO A 24 -28.84 17.42 -2.95
C PRO A 24 -30.29 16.94 -2.79
N GLU A 25 -30.94 16.50 -3.88
CA GLU A 25 -32.31 15.97 -3.85
C GLU A 25 -32.39 14.61 -3.13
N ALA A 26 -31.29 13.86 -3.08
CA ALA A 26 -31.21 12.62 -2.34
C ALA A 26 -30.90 12.83 -0.84
N VAL A 27 -31.00 14.07 -0.32
CA VAL A 27 -30.74 14.38 1.08
C VAL A 27 -32.03 14.69 1.82
N GLU A 28 -32.40 13.84 2.77
CA GLU A 28 -33.57 14.02 3.63
C GLU A 28 -33.12 14.15 5.09
N GLU A 29 -33.51 15.18 5.78
CA GLU A 29 -33.16 15.47 7.18
C GLU A 29 -31.64 15.38 7.45
N GLY A 30 -30.82 15.79 6.47
CA GLY A 30 -29.36 15.76 6.56
C GLY A 30 -28.73 14.39 6.35
N LYS A 31 -29.51 13.36 6.02
CA LYS A 31 -29.06 12.00 5.67
C LYS A 31 -29.24 11.72 4.19
N ILE A 32 -28.45 10.80 3.65
CA ILE A 32 -28.57 10.35 2.26
C ILE A 32 -29.67 9.29 2.18
N ASN A 33 -30.70 9.57 1.38
CA ASN A 33 -31.71 8.60 0.99
C ASN A 33 -31.19 7.78 -0.19
N PHE A 34 -30.83 6.50 0.07
CA PHE A 34 -30.25 5.63 -0.96
C PHE A 34 -31.27 5.22 -2.04
N ASP A 35 -32.55 5.15 -1.74
CA ASP A 35 -33.56 4.81 -2.74
C ASP A 35 -33.71 5.97 -3.73
N MET A 36 -33.77 7.20 -3.25
CA MET A 36 -33.78 8.39 -4.09
C MET A 36 -32.50 8.53 -4.91
N LEU A 37 -31.33 8.34 -4.28
CA LEU A 37 -30.06 8.36 -4.99
C LEU A 37 -30.01 7.32 -6.10
N LYS A 38 -30.58 6.13 -5.87
CA LYS A 38 -30.70 5.07 -6.84
C LYS A 38 -31.57 5.46 -8.03
N GLU A 39 -32.73 6.08 -7.79
CA GLU A 39 -33.59 6.58 -8.84
C GLU A 39 -32.90 7.63 -9.72
N MET A 40 -32.09 8.51 -9.10
CA MET A 40 -31.35 9.54 -9.83
C MET A 40 -30.20 8.98 -10.68
N LEU A 41 -29.61 7.84 -10.29
CA LEU A 41 -28.55 7.17 -11.04
C LEU A 41 -29.09 6.22 -12.14
N GLY A 42 -30.38 5.90 -12.11
CA GLY A 42 -31.05 5.11 -13.15
C GLY A 42 -30.43 3.71 -13.33
N ASP A 43 -30.27 3.29 -14.58
CA ASP A 43 -29.82 1.94 -14.95
C ASP A 43 -28.30 1.70 -14.73
N GLU A 44 -27.53 2.72 -14.34
CA GLU A 44 -26.09 2.59 -14.07
C GLU A 44 -25.80 1.88 -12.72
N ILE A 45 -26.83 1.43 -12.02
CA ILE A 45 -26.71 0.70 -10.77
C ILE A 45 -26.66 -0.80 -11.02
N ASP A 46 -25.58 -1.42 -10.57
CA ASP A 46 -25.42 -2.87 -10.62
C ASP A 46 -26.19 -3.54 -9.47
N GLU A 47 -27.38 -4.06 -9.78
CA GLU A 47 -28.25 -4.82 -8.85
C GLU A 47 -27.99 -6.32 -8.85
N SER A 48 -27.00 -6.81 -9.60
CA SER A 48 -26.73 -8.24 -9.68
C SER A 48 -26.38 -8.81 -8.30
N LYS A 49 -27.06 -9.89 -7.93
CA LYS A 49 -26.85 -10.59 -6.64
C LYS A 49 -25.63 -11.50 -6.68
N GLU A 50 -25.22 -11.96 -7.86
CA GLU A 50 -24.10 -12.86 -8.07
C GLU A 50 -22.92 -12.10 -8.63
N LYS A 51 -21.98 -11.72 -7.75
CA LYS A 51 -20.74 -11.03 -8.12
C LYS A 51 -19.54 -11.75 -7.55
N TYR A 52 -18.53 -11.96 -8.39
CA TYR A 52 -17.21 -12.30 -7.85
C TYR A 52 -16.64 -11.11 -7.10
N GLN A 53 -16.50 -11.24 -5.80
CA GLN A 53 -15.85 -10.23 -4.97
C GLN A 53 -14.72 -10.87 -4.17
N PHE A 54 -13.53 -10.28 -4.26
CA PHE A 54 -12.46 -10.64 -3.36
C PHE A 54 -12.77 -10.07 -1.96
N THR A 55 -13.06 -10.96 -1.03
CA THR A 55 -13.42 -10.62 0.34
C THR A 55 -12.67 -11.50 1.34
N TRP A 56 -12.50 -11.01 2.56
CA TRP A 56 -11.89 -11.73 3.68
C TRP A 56 -12.50 -11.23 4.99
N ASN A 57 -12.25 -11.97 6.08
CA ASN A 57 -12.71 -11.58 7.40
C ASN A 57 -11.99 -10.31 7.88
N GLY A 58 -12.73 -9.25 8.13
CA GLY A 58 -12.21 -7.95 8.57
C GLY A 58 -12.12 -6.87 7.49
N LYS A 59 -12.41 -7.16 6.20
CA LYS A 59 -12.35 -6.17 5.12
C LYS A 59 -13.12 -4.88 5.43
N SER A 60 -14.37 -4.98 5.85
CA SER A 60 -15.18 -3.80 6.19
C SER A 60 -14.61 -3.02 7.38
N LYS A 61 -14.02 -3.75 8.36
CA LYS A 61 -13.35 -3.13 9.51
C LYS A 61 -12.12 -2.35 9.09
N THR A 62 -11.32 -2.85 8.15
CA THR A 62 -10.12 -2.16 7.66
C THR A 62 -10.45 -0.93 6.82
N ILE A 63 -11.54 -0.95 6.05
CA ILE A 63 -12.04 0.24 5.36
C ILE A 63 -12.40 1.33 6.38
N LYS A 64 -13.17 0.98 7.41
CA LYS A 64 -13.53 1.91 8.48
C LYS A 64 -12.30 2.43 9.23
N LEU A 65 -11.31 1.57 9.47
CA LEU A 65 -10.05 1.96 10.11
C LEU A 65 -9.29 3.01 9.32
N ALA A 66 -9.21 2.88 7.99
CA ALA A 66 -8.59 3.88 7.12
C ALA A 66 -9.33 5.22 7.14
N GLN A 67 -10.66 5.21 7.27
CA GLN A 67 -11.50 6.41 7.28
C GLN A 67 -11.55 7.11 8.63
N THR A 68 -11.31 6.38 9.74
CA THR A 68 -11.35 6.95 11.10
C THR A 68 -10.23 7.97 11.29
N PRO A 69 -10.56 9.22 11.65
CA PRO A 69 -9.58 10.26 11.88
C PRO A 69 -8.61 9.91 13.03
N SER A 70 -7.38 10.39 12.90
CA SER A 70 -6.35 10.32 13.94
C SER A 70 -6.30 11.61 14.75
N SER A 71 -6.16 11.49 16.05
CA SER A 71 -5.86 12.62 16.96
C SER A 71 -4.37 12.81 17.20
N ALA A 72 -3.51 12.01 16.56
CA ALA A 72 -2.06 12.15 16.64
C ALA A 72 -1.59 13.47 16.04
N THR A 73 -0.38 13.90 16.39
CA THR A 73 0.24 15.13 15.89
C THR A 73 1.71 14.88 15.58
N LEU A 74 2.16 15.34 14.41
CA LEU A 74 3.57 15.34 14.06
C LEU A 74 4.30 16.40 14.87
N ARG A 75 5.40 16.02 15.53
CA ARG A 75 6.23 16.92 16.34
C ARG A 75 7.61 17.09 15.71
N PRO A 76 8.02 18.32 15.39
CA PRO A 76 9.37 18.59 14.90
C PRO A 76 10.42 18.16 15.94
N CYS A 77 11.49 17.49 15.48
CA CYS A 77 12.63 17.10 16.30
C CYS A 77 13.92 17.69 15.71
N LYS A 78 14.19 18.97 16.01
CA LYS A 78 15.34 19.71 15.47
C LYS A 78 16.65 19.09 15.89
N GLU A 79 16.75 18.61 17.13
CA GLU A 79 17.97 18.07 17.72
C GLU A 79 18.49 16.82 16.99
N LYS A 80 17.58 16.05 16.37
CA LYS A 80 17.91 14.86 15.60
C LYS A 80 17.92 15.10 14.09
N SER A 81 17.59 16.30 13.64
CA SER A 81 17.51 16.65 12.22
C SER A 81 18.85 17.13 11.69
N LYS A 82 19.18 16.72 10.46
CA LYS A 82 20.35 17.21 9.72
C LYS A 82 19.92 18.29 8.74
N ASN A 83 20.65 19.39 8.72
CA ASN A 83 20.38 20.53 7.83
C ASN A 83 18.92 21.03 7.91
N TRP A 84 18.39 21.17 9.12
CA TRP A 84 16.99 21.50 9.39
C TRP A 84 16.46 22.69 8.57
N ASP A 85 17.24 23.77 8.45
CA ASP A 85 16.77 24.98 7.80
C ASP A 85 16.85 24.96 6.26
N THR A 86 17.49 23.92 5.67
CA THR A 86 17.75 23.87 4.23
C THR A 86 17.26 22.56 3.57
N THR A 87 16.96 21.54 4.36
CA THR A 87 16.48 20.26 3.81
C THR A 87 15.00 20.34 3.44
N GLU A 88 14.65 19.75 2.29
CA GLU A 88 13.27 19.50 1.89
C GLU A 88 12.83 18.04 2.17
N ASN A 89 13.74 17.21 2.69
CA ASN A 89 13.45 15.82 3.02
C ASN A 89 12.85 15.71 4.42
N LEU A 90 11.89 14.78 4.56
CA LEU A 90 11.22 14.48 5.83
C LEU A 90 11.48 13.02 6.22
N TYR A 91 11.90 12.80 7.46
CA TYR A 91 11.88 11.51 8.11
C TYR A 91 10.82 11.56 9.22
N ILE A 92 9.84 10.63 9.17
CA ILE A 92 8.74 10.59 10.13
C ILE A 92 8.78 9.25 10.85
N GLU A 93 8.94 9.30 12.17
CA GLU A 93 8.97 8.14 13.05
C GLU A 93 7.63 7.98 13.76
N GLY A 94 7.07 6.76 13.76
CA GLY A 94 5.82 6.44 14.46
C GLY A 94 5.04 5.30 13.79
N ASP A 95 3.82 5.09 14.25
CA ASP A 95 2.89 4.16 13.60
C ASP A 95 2.58 4.65 12.18
N ASN A 96 2.92 3.83 11.17
CA ASN A 96 2.81 4.25 9.77
C ASN A 96 1.35 4.44 9.32
N LEU A 97 0.36 3.73 9.89
CA LEU A 97 -1.04 3.93 9.58
C LEU A 97 -1.51 5.31 10.10
N GLU A 98 -1.12 5.66 11.32
CA GLU A 98 -1.43 6.97 11.90
C GLU A 98 -0.71 8.10 11.14
N VAL A 99 0.55 7.90 10.74
CA VAL A 99 1.30 8.85 9.90
C VAL A 99 0.60 9.07 8.56
N LEU A 100 0.18 8.00 7.87
CA LEU A 100 -0.55 8.10 6.61
C LEU A 100 -1.84 8.91 6.74
N LYS A 101 -2.56 8.78 7.85
CA LYS A 101 -3.75 9.60 8.16
C LYS A 101 -3.39 11.09 8.33
N GLN A 102 -2.28 11.39 9.02
CA GLN A 102 -1.81 12.77 9.21
C GLN A 102 -1.40 13.43 7.87
N LEU A 103 -0.79 12.66 6.98
CA LEU A 103 -0.35 13.16 5.67
C LEU A 103 -1.52 13.51 4.74
N GLN A 104 -2.73 12.96 4.94
CA GLN A 104 -3.89 13.22 4.07
C GLN A 104 -4.20 14.71 3.92
N LYS A 105 -4.06 15.53 4.98
CA LYS A 105 -4.37 16.97 4.91
C LYS A 105 -3.46 17.75 3.98
N THR A 106 -2.17 17.40 3.99
CA THR A 106 -1.13 18.18 3.32
C THR A 106 -0.74 17.63 1.97
N TYR A 107 -0.78 16.30 1.80
CA TYR A 107 -0.23 15.59 0.65
C TYR A 107 -1.28 14.84 -0.17
N TYR A 108 -2.57 15.02 0.05
CA TYR A 108 -3.64 14.43 -0.76
C TYR A 108 -3.45 14.75 -2.25
N GLY A 109 -3.30 13.73 -3.10
CA GLY A 109 -3.12 13.89 -4.54
C GLY A 109 -1.80 14.58 -4.96
N LYS A 110 -0.77 14.60 -4.11
CA LYS A 110 0.49 15.33 -4.39
C LYS A 110 1.72 14.46 -4.57
N ILE A 111 1.68 13.20 -4.14
CA ILE A 111 2.84 12.31 -4.18
C ILE A 111 2.99 11.71 -5.56
N LYS A 112 4.18 11.83 -6.15
CA LYS A 112 4.49 11.30 -7.47
C LYS A 112 4.84 9.83 -7.45
N MET A 113 5.56 9.37 -6.43
CA MET A 113 6.02 7.99 -6.30
C MET A 113 5.94 7.53 -4.84
N ILE A 114 5.44 6.31 -4.65
CA ILE A 114 5.47 5.60 -3.38
C ILE A 114 6.22 4.29 -3.62
N TYR A 115 7.18 3.99 -2.74
CA TYR A 115 7.83 2.68 -2.67
C TYR A 115 7.59 2.10 -1.27
N ILE A 116 7.14 0.86 -1.21
CA ILE A 116 6.95 0.13 0.04
C ILE A 116 7.56 -1.27 -0.03
N ASP A 117 8.13 -1.67 1.09
CA ASP A 117 8.69 -2.99 1.33
C ASP A 117 8.01 -3.57 2.58
N PRO A 118 6.83 -4.19 2.42
CA PRO A 118 6.04 -4.72 3.53
C PRO A 118 6.59 -6.08 4.00
N PRO A 119 6.15 -6.60 5.15
CA PRO A 119 6.37 -7.99 5.51
C PRO A 119 5.88 -8.93 4.40
N TYR A 120 6.71 -9.92 4.02
CA TYR A 120 6.41 -10.83 2.90
C TYR A 120 5.47 -11.97 3.30
N ASN A 121 5.20 -12.11 4.60
CA ASN A 121 4.34 -13.14 5.16
C ASN A 121 4.86 -14.57 4.87
N THR A 122 6.13 -14.81 5.14
CA THR A 122 6.82 -16.10 4.90
C THR A 122 6.70 -17.07 6.09
N GLY A 123 5.81 -16.81 7.04
CA GLY A 123 5.58 -17.62 8.23
C GLY A 123 6.39 -17.20 9.45
N ASN A 124 7.49 -16.47 9.25
CA ASN A 124 8.32 -15.90 10.32
C ASN A 124 8.20 -14.38 10.43
N ASP A 125 7.51 -13.75 9.49
CA ASP A 125 7.34 -12.30 9.45
C ASP A 125 6.33 -11.81 10.48
N PHE A 126 6.54 -10.58 10.95
CA PHE A 126 5.61 -9.90 11.84
C PHE A 126 4.52 -9.21 11.01
N VAL A 127 3.27 -9.59 11.27
CA VAL A 127 2.10 -8.90 10.73
C VAL A 127 1.46 -8.10 11.85
N TYR A 128 1.36 -6.80 11.67
CA TYR A 128 0.83 -5.89 12.68
C TYR A 128 -0.69 -6.04 12.82
N LYS A 129 -1.16 -6.13 14.06
CA LYS A 129 -2.59 -6.15 14.38
C LYS A 129 -3.05 -4.74 14.74
N ASP A 130 -3.52 -4.01 13.73
CA ASP A 130 -4.00 -2.65 13.94
C ASP A 130 -5.29 -2.63 14.77
N ASP A 131 -5.29 -1.81 15.79
CA ASP A 131 -6.46 -1.54 16.64
C ASP A 131 -6.72 -0.02 16.67
N TYR A 132 -7.86 0.41 16.14
CA TYR A 132 -8.27 1.81 16.12
C TYR A 132 -8.56 2.40 17.51
N LYS A 133 -8.56 1.59 18.56
CA LYS A 133 -8.73 2.06 19.94
C LYS A 133 -7.42 2.32 20.67
N ASN A 134 -6.29 1.83 20.13
CA ASN A 134 -5.02 1.89 20.86
C ASN A 134 -3.80 1.99 19.93
N SER A 135 -3.53 3.21 19.44
CA SER A 135 -2.36 3.52 18.61
C SER A 135 -1.01 3.23 19.32
N LEU A 136 -0.97 3.36 20.66
CA LEU A 136 0.22 3.03 21.44
C LEU A 136 0.53 1.52 21.43
N LYS A 137 -0.50 0.68 21.43
CA LYS A 137 -0.33 -0.77 21.32
C LYS A 137 0.21 -1.13 19.93
N ASN A 138 -0.34 -0.54 18.86
CA ASN A 138 0.14 -0.74 17.50
C ASN A 138 1.61 -0.33 17.37
N TYR A 139 2.00 0.83 17.93
CA TYR A 139 3.39 1.28 17.93
C TYR A 139 4.32 0.31 18.67
N LYS A 140 3.92 -0.21 19.83
CA LYS A 140 4.70 -1.19 20.58
C LYS A 140 4.85 -2.51 19.82
N GLU A 141 3.83 -2.98 19.12
CA GLU A 141 3.90 -4.16 18.26
C GLU A 141 4.89 -3.93 17.11
N GLN A 142 4.83 -2.78 16.43
CA GLN A 142 5.74 -2.41 15.35
C GLN A 142 7.20 -2.31 15.79
N THR A 143 7.46 -1.89 17.02
CA THR A 143 8.81 -1.81 17.60
C THR A 143 9.29 -3.14 18.22
N ASN A 144 8.63 -4.26 17.94
CA ASN A 144 8.94 -5.59 18.49
C ASN A 144 8.83 -5.72 20.01
N GLN A 145 8.16 -4.79 20.69
CA GLN A 145 7.97 -4.88 22.12
C GLN A 145 6.86 -5.87 22.55
N THR A 146 5.91 -6.15 21.61
CA THR A 146 4.81 -7.11 21.81
C THR A 146 4.45 -7.86 20.53
N ALA A 147 5.29 -7.81 19.50
CA ALA A 147 5.02 -8.43 18.22
C ALA A 147 5.05 -9.97 18.32
N SER A 148 4.13 -10.62 17.62
CA SER A 148 4.13 -12.07 17.44
C SER A 148 4.25 -12.40 15.95
N SER A 149 4.98 -13.45 15.61
CA SER A 149 5.05 -13.95 14.24
C SER A 149 3.66 -14.39 13.75
N ASN A 150 3.46 -14.36 12.45
CA ASN A 150 2.26 -14.87 11.79
C ASN A 150 2.61 -16.20 11.11
N PRO A 151 2.51 -17.35 11.80
CA PRO A 151 2.90 -18.63 11.25
C PRO A 151 1.90 -19.11 10.18
N GLU A 152 2.39 -19.80 9.16
CA GLU A 152 1.56 -20.39 8.09
C GLU A 152 0.46 -21.32 8.61
N SER A 153 0.69 -21.98 9.75
CA SER A 153 -0.31 -22.82 10.41
C SER A 153 -1.50 -22.05 10.98
N SER A 154 -1.43 -20.70 11.00
CA SER A 154 -2.55 -19.87 11.45
C SER A 154 -3.67 -19.90 10.40
N GLY A 155 -4.90 -20.27 10.78
CA GLY A 155 -6.08 -20.14 9.91
C GLY A 155 -6.40 -18.70 9.47
N ARG A 156 -5.63 -17.72 9.95
CA ARG A 156 -5.73 -16.30 9.60
C ARG A 156 -4.51 -15.75 8.87
N PHE A 157 -3.61 -16.60 8.44
CA PHE A 157 -2.32 -16.22 7.86
C PHE A 157 -2.43 -15.08 6.82
N HIS A 158 -3.15 -15.31 5.72
CA HIS A 158 -3.38 -14.28 4.70
C HIS A 158 -4.33 -13.17 5.15
N THR A 159 -5.31 -13.50 5.99
CA THR A 159 -6.30 -12.53 6.49
C THR A 159 -5.66 -11.44 7.35
N ASP A 160 -4.75 -11.80 8.24
CA ASP A 160 -4.07 -10.86 9.11
C ASP A 160 -3.15 -9.94 8.30
N TRP A 161 -2.46 -10.46 7.28
CA TRP A 161 -1.68 -9.66 6.35
C TRP A 161 -2.56 -8.68 5.53
N LEU A 162 -3.68 -9.16 4.99
CA LEU A 162 -4.63 -8.32 4.25
C LEU A 162 -5.21 -7.21 5.14
N ASN A 163 -5.54 -7.51 6.38
CA ASN A 163 -6.05 -6.53 7.33
C ASN A 163 -5.02 -5.45 7.68
N MET A 164 -3.74 -5.79 7.70
CA MET A 164 -2.64 -4.84 7.89
C MET A 164 -2.42 -3.98 6.62
N MET A 165 -2.34 -4.60 5.45
CA MET A 165 -1.96 -3.91 4.21
C MET A 165 -3.06 -3.03 3.63
N TYR A 166 -4.30 -3.48 3.65
CA TYR A 166 -5.39 -2.83 2.93
C TYR A 166 -5.66 -1.38 3.38
N PRO A 167 -5.75 -1.04 4.67
CA PRO A 167 -5.97 0.34 5.09
C PRO A 167 -4.80 1.26 4.72
N ARG A 168 -3.56 0.75 4.72
CA ARG A 168 -2.36 1.50 4.31
C ARG A 168 -2.37 1.80 2.81
N LEU A 169 -2.77 0.82 2.00
CA LEU A 169 -2.89 1.01 0.56
C LEU A 169 -4.01 1.99 0.19
N ILE A 170 -5.16 1.96 0.90
CA ILE A 170 -6.23 2.95 0.71
C ILE A 170 -5.69 4.37 0.92
N LEU A 171 -5.01 4.61 2.03
CA LEU A 171 -4.46 5.92 2.37
C LEU A 171 -3.32 6.33 1.43
N ALA A 172 -2.44 5.39 1.06
CA ALA A 172 -1.37 5.62 0.10
C ALA A 172 -1.91 6.05 -1.26
N LYS A 173 -2.97 5.39 -1.75
CA LYS A 173 -3.65 5.76 -2.99
C LYS A 173 -4.12 7.21 -2.97
N ASN A 174 -4.71 7.66 -1.87
CA ASN A 174 -5.21 9.02 -1.73
C ASN A 174 -4.08 10.07 -1.77
N LEU A 175 -2.86 9.71 -1.40
CA LEU A 175 -1.71 10.59 -1.48
C LEU A 175 -1.16 10.70 -2.91
N LEU A 176 -1.35 9.68 -3.75
CA LEU A 176 -0.82 9.69 -5.12
C LEU A 176 -1.56 10.69 -6.00
N ARG A 177 -0.78 11.33 -6.86
CA ARG A 177 -1.28 12.12 -7.99
C ARG A 177 -1.94 11.18 -9.02
N ASP A 178 -2.73 11.75 -9.94
CA ASP A 178 -3.34 11.00 -11.05
C ASP A 178 -2.29 10.34 -11.97
N ASP A 179 -1.10 10.95 -12.09
CA ASP A 179 0.05 10.45 -12.82
C ASP A 179 1.13 9.85 -11.90
N GLY A 180 0.77 9.54 -10.65
CA GLY A 180 1.65 8.93 -9.65
C GLY A 180 1.76 7.42 -9.81
N VAL A 181 2.83 6.83 -9.25
CA VAL A 181 3.10 5.39 -9.30
C VAL A 181 3.39 4.84 -7.91
N ILE A 182 3.08 3.55 -7.70
CA ILE A 182 3.46 2.82 -6.50
C ILE A 182 4.24 1.57 -6.87
N PHE A 183 5.33 1.33 -6.15
CA PHE A 183 6.14 0.12 -6.22
C PHE A 183 6.04 -0.61 -4.89
N VAL A 184 5.86 -1.93 -4.95
CA VAL A 184 5.77 -2.78 -3.76
C VAL A 184 6.68 -3.97 -3.96
N SER A 185 7.70 -4.11 -3.09
CA SER A 185 8.46 -5.36 -2.98
C SER A 185 7.60 -6.40 -2.28
N ILE A 186 7.51 -7.61 -2.82
CA ILE A 186 6.72 -8.68 -2.23
C ILE A 186 7.19 -10.04 -2.75
N ASP A 187 7.07 -11.05 -1.92
CA ASP A 187 7.28 -12.46 -2.23
C ASP A 187 6.02 -13.08 -2.86
N ASP A 188 6.18 -14.24 -3.48
CA ASP A 188 5.11 -14.99 -4.15
C ASP A 188 3.95 -15.36 -3.20
N ASN A 189 4.22 -15.50 -1.89
CA ASN A 189 3.21 -15.86 -0.88
C ASN A 189 2.01 -14.90 -0.87
N GLU A 190 2.24 -13.60 -1.01
CA GLU A 190 1.18 -12.59 -0.96
C GLU A 190 1.02 -11.79 -2.26
N CYS A 191 1.80 -12.09 -3.28
CA CYS A 191 1.76 -11.38 -4.57
C CYS A 191 0.36 -11.38 -5.19
N ASP A 192 -0.33 -12.52 -5.20
CA ASP A 192 -1.68 -12.63 -5.75
C ASP A 192 -2.73 -11.91 -4.91
N ASN A 193 -2.62 -11.95 -3.59
CA ASN A 193 -3.49 -11.20 -2.69
C ASN A 193 -3.29 -9.70 -2.86
N LEU A 194 -2.04 -9.24 -2.96
CA LEU A 194 -1.71 -7.85 -3.25
C LEU A 194 -2.33 -7.39 -4.57
N LYS A 195 -2.16 -8.16 -5.65
CA LYS A 195 -2.78 -7.87 -6.95
C LYS A 195 -4.30 -7.74 -6.86
N LYS A 196 -4.97 -8.62 -6.12
CA LYS A 196 -6.44 -8.60 -5.94
C LYS A 196 -6.91 -7.35 -5.21
N ILE A 197 -6.27 -6.97 -4.10
CA ILE A 197 -6.65 -5.76 -3.35
C ILE A 197 -6.32 -4.47 -4.13
N MET A 198 -5.28 -4.47 -4.94
CA MET A 198 -4.94 -3.34 -5.79
C MET A 198 -5.90 -3.20 -6.98
N LYS A 199 -6.29 -4.30 -7.66
CA LYS A 199 -7.25 -4.28 -8.77
C LYS A 199 -8.58 -3.64 -8.39
N THR A 200 -9.10 -3.95 -7.23
CA THR A 200 -10.39 -3.45 -6.76
C THR A 200 -10.42 -1.92 -6.64
N ASN A 201 -9.27 -1.28 -6.40
CA ASN A 201 -9.18 0.15 -6.11
C ASN A 201 -8.24 0.96 -7.02
N TRP A 202 -7.46 0.28 -7.92
CA TRP A 202 -6.30 0.89 -8.58
C TRP A 202 -6.25 0.66 -10.10
N ILE A 203 -7.38 0.52 -10.77
CA ILE A 203 -7.48 0.12 -12.20
C ILE A 203 -6.53 0.88 -13.14
N LYS A 204 -6.14 2.12 -12.82
CA LYS A 204 -5.23 2.93 -13.62
C LYS A 204 -3.74 2.54 -13.50
N TYR A 205 -3.32 1.79 -12.49
CA TYR A 205 -1.90 1.63 -12.10
C TYR A 205 -1.28 0.25 -12.35
N ILE A 206 -2.06 -0.74 -12.78
CA ILE A 206 -1.63 -2.16 -12.87
C ILE A 206 -0.64 -2.43 -14.00
N PHE A 207 -0.59 -1.60 -15.04
CA PHE A 207 0.28 -1.82 -16.20
C PHE A 207 1.78 -1.70 -15.92
N ILE A 208 2.19 -1.02 -14.85
CA ILE A 208 3.61 -0.70 -14.58
C ILE A 208 4.34 -1.83 -13.85
N ILE A 209 3.66 -2.58 -12.97
CA ILE A 209 4.27 -3.70 -12.24
C ILE A 209 4.76 -4.81 -13.20
N PHE A 210 4.02 -5.05 -14.28
CA PHE A 210 4.38 -6.10 -15.27
C PHE A 210 5.65 -5.76 -16.07
N ILE A 211 5.92 -4.48 -16.33
CA ILE A 211 7.08 -4.02 -17.10
C ILE A 211 8.38 -4.17 -16.30
N VAL A 212 8.35 -3.92 -15.00
CA VAL A 212 9.56 -4.02 -14.14
C VAL A 212 10.00 -5.48 -13.96
N ILE A 213 9.05 -6.40 -13.81
CA ILE A 213 9.36 -7.85 -13.75
C ILE A 213 9.93 -8.34 -15.07
N LEU A 214 9.36 -7.94 -16.21
CA LEU A 214 9.85 -8.31 -17.53
C LEU A 214 11.24 -7.72 -17.83
N LEU A 215 11.51 -6.48 -17.43
CA LEU A 215 12.83 -5.86 -17.55
C LEU A 215 13.85 -6.54 -16.62
N GLY A 216 13.50 -6.88 -15.41
CA GLY A 216 14.35 -7.62 -14.46
C GLY A 216 14.72 -9.00 -14.99
N LEU A 217 13.77 -9.74 -15.55
CA LEU A 217 13.99 -11.04 -16.18
C LEU A 217 14.83 -10.94 -17.46
N ALA A 218 14.64 -9.90 -18.26
CA ALA A 218 15.44 -9.64 -19.46
C ALA A 218 16.90 -9.32 -19.10
N ILE A 219 17.14 -8.46 -18.09
CA ILE A 219 18.48 -8.14 -17.59
C ILE A 219 19.16 -9.37 -17.00
N PHE A 220 18.42 -10.18 -16.24
CA PHE A 220 18.95 -11.43 -15.68
C PHE A 220 19.34 -12.41 -16.78
N LYS A 221 18.54 -12.53 -17.84
CA LYS A 221 18.83 -13.40 -18.97
C LYS A 221 20.07 -12.91 -19.74
N ILE A 222 20.19 -11.60 -19.99
CA ILE A 222 21.38 -11.01 -20.66
C ILE A 222 22.65 -11.29 -19.84
N LYS A 223 22.65 -11.07 -18.51
CA LYS A 223 23.78 -11.35 -17.66
C LYS A 223 24.17 -12.83 -17.63
N LYS A 224 23.17 -13.73 -17.67
CA LYS A 224 23.40 -15.17 -17.73
C LYS A 224 24.03 -15.59 -19.06
N ASP A 225 23.58 -15.01 -20.17
CA ASP A 225 24.12 -15.28 -21.51
C ASP A 225 25.54 -14.72 -21.66
N GLU A 226 25.86 -13.56 -21.09
CA GLU A 226 27.22 -13.01 -21.02
C GLU A 226 28.17 -13.91 -20.19
N SER A 227 27.71 -14.38 -19.02
CA SER A 227 28.48 -15.29 -18.17
C SER A 227 28.78 -16.62 -18.87
N ASN A 228 27.83 -17.18 -19.62
CA ASN A 228 28.01 -18.39 -20.39
C ASN A 228 29.03 -18.20 -21.53
N LYS A 229 28.98 -17.07 -22.24
CA LYS A 229 29.97 -16.74 -23.29
C LYS A 229 31.38 -16.55 -22.75
N GLU A 230 31.54 -15.96 -21.57
CA GLU A 230 32.85 -15.88 -20.91
C GLU A 230 33.40 -17.24 -20.49
N GLN A 231 32.56 -18.18 -20.05
CA GLN A 231 32.97 -19.55 -19.74
C GLN A 231 33.38 -20.33 -21.00
N GLU A 232 32.61 -20.22 -22.08
CA GLU A 232 32.93 -20.84 -23.37
C GLU A 232 34.24 -20.29 -23.96
N SER A 233 34.48 -18.98 -23.86
CA SER A 233 35.76 -18.40 -24.33
C SER A 233 36.97 -18.83 -23.52
N LYS A 234 36.83 -18.99 -22.19
CA LYS A 234 37.90 -19.53 -21.33
C LYS A 234 38.18 -21.00 -21.58
N GLN A 235 37.15 -21.78 -21.89
CA GLN A 235 37.31 -23.21 -22.18
C GLN A 235 37.93 -23.43 -23.56
N SER A 236 37.63 -22.59 -24.55
CA SER A 236 38.27 -22.65 -25.87
C SER A 236 39.72 -22.21 -25.85
N SER A 237 40.10 -21.21 -25.06
CA SER A 237 41.48 -20.80 -24.87
C SER A 237 42.33 -21.86 -24.08
N SER A 238 41.73 -22.50 -23.09
CA SER A 238 42.39 -23.63 -22.38
C SER A 238 42.66 -24.82 -23.29
N ASN A 239 41.72 -25.18 -24.15
CA ASN A 239 41.90 -26.29 -25.11
C ASN A 239 42.95 -25.96 -26.22
N GLN A 240 43.12 -24.69 -26.57
CA GLN A 240 44.19 -24.26 -27.52
C GLN A 240 45.59 -24.32 -26.87
N GLU A 241 45.72 -24.00 -25.57
CA GLU A 241 46.98 -24.12 -24.85
C GLU A 241 47.40 -25.59 -24.61
N GLU A 242 46.46 -26.51 -24.49
CA GLU A 242 46.75 -27.96 -24.33
C GLU A 242 47.25 -28.58 -25.64
N VAL A 243 46.67 -28.17 -26.77
CA VAL A 243 47.10 -28.62 -28.13
C VAL A 243 48.47 -28.12 -28.50
N ILE A 244 48.94 -26.96 -28.02
CA ILE A 244 50.27 -26.40 -28.28
C ILE A 244 51.37 -27.08 -27.46
N LYS A 245 51.03 -27.81 -26.35
CA LYS A 245 51.97 -28.53 -25.53
C LYS A 245 52.26 -29.97 -26.00
N GLU A 246 51.49 -30.47 -26.98
CA GLU A 246 51.65 -31.82 -27.52
C GLU A 246 52.41 -31.86 -28.88
N ILE A 247 52.90 -30.71 -29.40
CA ILE A 247 53.78 -30.59 -30.55
C ILE A 247 55.20 -30.19 -30.09
#